data_bdc8c19efc8c8cbe8d10543513c7effa
#
_entry.id   bdc8c19efc8c8cbe8d10543513c7effa
#
_cell.length_a   1.000
_cell.length_b   1.000
_cell.length_c   1.000
_cell.angle_alpha   90.00
_cell.angle_beta   90.00
_cell.angle_gamma   90.00
#
_symmetry.space_group_name_H-M   'P 1'
#
loop_
_entity.id
_entity.type
_entity.pdbx_description
1 polymer ?
#
loop_
_entity_poly.entity_id
_entity_poly.type
_entity_poly.pdbx_seq_one_letter_code
_entity_poly.pdbx_strand_id
1 'polypeptide(L)'
;MHFTARTVIRTTPEELFAFHELPDAFLRLLPPGEKIRVIQVASNLNAGSRTIVKIRIAFLWVTFESLHTAYDPPYSFEDQQVRGPFRSWRHRHIVEPHPDGAMLIDDIEYTPPFGLLGRAADGIVIKPRLRKVFAFRHRVTREYCENARS
;
A
#
# COMPACT_ATOMS: atom_id res chain seq x y z
N MET A 1 10.67 -1.07 12.25
CA MET A 1 10.87 -2.08 11.20
C MET A 1 10.70 -1.43 9.83
N HIS A 2 11.25 -2.05 8.81
CA HIS A 2 11.20 -1.51 7.46
C HIS A 2 10.91 -2.62 6.45
N PHE A 3 10.07 -2.32 5.48
CA PHE A 3 9.74 -3.19 4.35
C PHE A 3 9.68 -2.35 3.07
N THR A 4 10.29 -2.85 2.00
CA THR A 4 10.26 -2.20 0.69
C THR A 4 9.92 -3.23 -0.39
N ALA A 5 8.99 -2.88 -1.28
CA ALA A 5 8.71 -3.61 -2.52
C ALA A 5 9.06 -2.72 -3.71
N ARG A 6 9.64 -3.29 -4.77
CA ARG A 6 10.04 -2.57 -5.99
C ARG A 6 9.68 -3.36 -7.22
N THR A 7 9.17 -2.69 -8.24
CA THR A 7 8.81 -3.32 -9.51
C THR A 7 8.96 -2.32 -10.65
N VAL A 8 9.65 -2.72 -11.70
CA VAL A 8 9.71 -1.97 -12.96
C VAL A 8 8.50 -2.35 -13.81
N ILE A 9 7.79 -1.34 -14.31
CA ILE A 9 6.58 -1.47 -15.12
C ILE A 9 6.80 -0.73 -16.43
N ARG A 10 6.44 -1.34 -17.56
CA ARG A 10 6.55 -0.74 -18.89
C ARG A 10 5.44 0.28 -19.13
N THR A 11 5.59 1.43 -18.52
CA THR A 11 4.65 2.56 -18.56
C THR A 11 5.43 3.85 -18.28
N THR A 12 4.79 5.00 -18.38
CA THR A 12 5.38 6.26 -17.95
C THR A 12 5.14 6.49 -16.44
N PRO A 13 5.98 7.31 -15.76
CA PRO A 13 5.72 7.69 -14.36
C PRO A 13 4.33 8.30 -14.17
N GLU A 14 3.88 9.15 -15.10
CA GLU A 14 2.59 9.81 -15.07
C GLU A 14 1.42 8.81 -15.16
N GLU A 15 1.50 7.84 -16.07
CA GLU A 15 0.49 6.79 -16.21
C GLU A 15 0.45 5.87 -14.99
N LEU A 16 1.62 5.52 -14.45
CA LEU A 16 1.73 4.71 -13.24
C LEU A 16 1.11 5.44 -12.03
N PHE A 17 1.40 6.73 -11.89
CA PHE A 17 0.84 7.54 -10.82
C PHE A 17 -0.69 7.69 -11.00
N ALA A 18 -1.15 7.96 -12.21
CA ALA A 18 -2.57 8.10 -12.54
C ALA A 18 -3.40 6.83 -12.22
N PHE A 19 -2.80 5.64 -12.30
CA PHE A 19 -3.46 4.40 -11.84
C PHE A 19 -3.87 4.51 -10.37
N HIS A 20 -3.02 5.04 -9.51
CA HIS A 20 -3.30 5.17 -8.09
C HIS A 20 -4.36 6.26 -7.78
N GLU A 21 -4.56 7.19 -8.70
CA GLU A 21 -5.59 8.23 -8.60
C GLU A 21 -6.98 7.77 -9.06
N LEU A 22 -7.10 6.57 -9.66
CA LEU A 22 -8.40 6.03 -10.06
C LEU A 22 -9.32 5.88 -8.85
N PRO A 23 -10.63 6.18 -8.99
CA PRO A 23 -11.59 6.06 -7.89
C PRO A 23 -11.67 4.66 -7.28
N ASP A 24 -11.39 3.63 -8.06
CA ASP A 24 -11.44 2.22 -7.67
C ASP A 24 -10.06 1.57 -7.47
N ALA A 25 -8.97 2.34 -7.56
CA ALA A 25 -7.60 1.81 -7.42
C ALA A 25 -7.42 1.03 -6.12
N PHE A 26 -7.85 1.59 -5.00
CA PHE A 26 -7.74 0.92 -3.70
C PHE A 26 -8.45 -0.44 -3.69
N LEU A 27 -9.66 -0.51 -4.25
CA LEU A 27 -10.45 -1.76 -4.31
C LEU A 27 -9.78 -2.81 -5.20
N ARG A 28 -9.19 -2.40 -6.32
CA ARG A 28 -8.42 -3.30 -7.21
C ARG A 28 -7.20 -3.89 -6.52
N LEU A 29 -6.61 -3.16 -5.58
CA LEU A 29 -5.40 -3.54 -4.85
C LEU A 29 -5.67 -4.37 -3.59
N LEU A 30 -6.92 -4.74 -3.31
CA LEU A 30 -7.26 -5.63 -2.20
C LEU A 30 -7.01 -7.09 -2.59
N PRO A 31 -6.07 -7.80 -1.92
CA PRO A 31 -5.82 -9.20 -2.23
C PRO A 31 -7.02 -10.08 -1.89
N PRO A 32 -7.46 -10.98 -2.79
CA PRO A 32 -8.63 -11.82 -2.56
C PRO A 32 -8.48 -12.80 -1.38
N GLY A 33 -7.24 -13.12 -1.00
CA GLY A 33 -6.95 -13.97 0.16
C GLY A 33 -6.98 -13.26 1.50
N GLU A 34 -7.06 -11.92 1.50
CA GLU A 34 -7.16 -11.12 2.73
C GLU A 34 -8.63 -10.87 3.08
N LYS A 35 -8.97 -11.09 4.34
CA LYS A 35 -10.32 -10.79 4.83
C LYS A 35 -10.39 -9.33 5.26
N ILE A 36 -10.88 -8.49 4.35
CA ILE A 36 -10.97 -7.04 4.52
C ILE A 36 -12.41 -6.61 4.30
N ARG A 37 -12.94 -5.77 5.19
CA ARG A 37 -14.23 -5.08 5.05
C ARG A 37 -13.94 -3.59 4.86
N VAL A 38 -14.32 -3.05 3.72
CA VAL A 38 -14.15 -1.64 3.42
C VAL A 38 -15.29 -0.85 4.07
N ILE A 39 -14.92 0.14 4.88
CA ILE A 39 -15.87 1.05 5.54
C ILE A 39 -15.92 2.37 4.79
N GLN A 40 -14.76 2.90 4.44
CA GLN A 40 -14.61 4.15 3.69
C GLN A 40 -13.36 4.07 2.82
N VAL A 41 -13.46 4.56 1.59
CA VAL A 41 -12.31 4.77 0.69
C VAL A 41 -12.05 6.26 0.55
N ALA A 42 -10.80 6.67 0.59
CA ALA A 42 -10.39 8.04 0.31
C ALA A 42 -10.88 8.47 -1.08
N SER A 43 -11.46 9.66 -1.18
CA SER A 43 -11.96 10.19 -2.45
C SER A 43 -10.85 10.63 -3.42
N ASN A 44 -9.65 10.87 -2.90
CA ASN A 44 -8.45 11.25 -3.63
C ASN A 44 -7.20 10.94 -2.79
N LEU A 45 -6.01 11.22 -3.32
CA LEU A 45 -4.73 11.00 -2.63
C LEU A 45 -4.21 12.23 -1.88
N ASN A 46 -4.96 13.33 -1.84
CA ASN A 46 -4.54 14.55 -1.18
C ASN A 46 -4.39 14.36 0.32
N ALA A 47 -3.50 15.14 0.92
CA ALA A 47 -3.35 15.18 2.38
C ALA A 47 -4.70 15.48 3.05
N GLY A 48 -5.02 14.73 4.09
CA GLY A 48 -6.30 14.80 4.79
C GLY A 48 -7.34 13.76 4.36
N SER A 49 -7.18 13.12 3.21
CA SER A 49 -8.07 12.02 2.78
C SER A 49 -7.85 10.77 3.62
N ARG A 50 -8.93 10.06 3.94
CA ARG A 50 -8.91 8.89 4.84
C ARG A 50 -9.49 7.65 4.19
N THR A 51 -8.86 6.53 4.46
CA THR A 51 -9.38 5.18 4.17
C THR A 51 -9.55 4.41 5.46
N ILE A 52 -10.71 3.80 5.64
CA ILE A 52 -11.05 3.02 6.83
C ILE A 52 -11.46 1.62 6.40
N VAL A 53 -10.78 0.62 6.91
CA VAL A 53 -11.10 -0.79 6.68
C VAL A 53 -11.10 -1.56 7.99
N LYS A 54 -11.78 -2.70 8.01
CA LYS A 54 -11.59 -3.73 9.05
C LYS A 54 -10.82 -4.89 8.44
N ILE A 55 -9.73 -5.26 9.08
CA ILE A 55 -8.86 -6.36 8.66
C ILE A 55 -9.02 -7.49 9.67
N ARG A 56 -9.18 -8.73 9.18
CA ARG A 56 -9.18 -9.88 10.06
C ARG A 56 -7.76 -10.32 10.38
N ILE A 57 -7.43 -10.30 11.66
CA ILE A 57 -6.16 -10.81 12.21
C ILE A 57 -6.52 -11.94 13.15
N ALA A 58 -6.12 -13.17 12.82
CA ALA A 58 -6.57 -14.39 13.46
C ALA A 58 -8.12 -14.46 13.50
N PHE A 59 -8.74 -14.42 14.68
CA PHE A 59 -10.20 -14.44 14.85
C PHE A 59 -10.81 -13.05 15.13
N LEU A 60 -9.98 -12.00 15.19
CA LEU A 60 -10.42 -10.64 15.53
C LEU A 60 -10.52 -9.75 14.29
N TRP A 61 -11.52 -8.87 14.27
CA TRP A 61 -11.62 -7.77 13.31
C TRP A 61 -11.01 -6.51 13.91
N VAL A 62 -9.94 -6.03 13.30
CA VAL A 62 -9.22 -4.84 13.74
C VAL A 62 -9.46 -3.71 12.73
N THR A 63 -9.82 -2.54 13.22
CA THR A 63 -9.95 -1.35 12.37
C THR A 63 -8.57 -0.86 12.00
N PHE A 64 -8.36 -0.60 10.70
CA PHE A 64 -7.20 0.10 10.17
C PHE A 64 -7.70 1.37 9.49
N GLU A 65 -7.31 2.51 10.03
CA GLU A 65 -7.59 3.83 9.49
C GLU A 65 -6.30 4.48 9.05
N SER A 66 -6.18 4.79 7.78
CA SER A 66 -5.04 5.52 7.21
C SER A 66 -5.46 6.91 6.78
N LEU A 67 -4.57 7.87 7.03
CA LEU A 67 -4.69 9.27 6.64
C LEU A 67 -3.58 9.58 5.64
N HIS A 68 -3.93 10.12 4.47
CA HIS A 68 -2.94 10.65 3.55
C HIS A 68 -2.28 11.90 4.16
N THR A 69 -0.96 11.91 4.16
CA THR A 69 -0.14 12.95 4.81
C THR A 69 0.70 13.76 3.83
N ALA A 70 0.95 13.22 2.61
CA ALA A 70 1.67 13.92 1.56
C ALA A 70 1.14 13.50 0.18
N TYR A 71 1.20 14.45 -0.77
CA TYR A 71 0.79 14.25 -2.16
C TYR A 71 1.65 15.13 -3.06
N ASP A 72 2.51 14.49 -3.87
CA ASP A 72 3.46 15.13 -4.77
C ASP A 72 3.44 14.44 -6.14
N PRO A 73 2.40 14.68 -6.97
CA PRO A 73 2.27 14.03 -8.26
C PRO A 73 3.31 14.53 -9.28
N PRO A 74 3.82 13.70 -10.18
CA PRO A 74 3.56 12.26 -10.30
C PRO A 74 4.59 11.39 -9.57
N TYR A 75 5.23 11.89 -8.52
CA TYR A 75 6.38 11.25 -7.89
C TYR A 75 6.07 10.44 -6.65
N SER A 76 5.16 10.94 -5.79
CA SER A 76 4.87 10.22 -4.54
C SER A 76 3.57 10.66 -3.86
N PHE A 77 3.07 9.77 -3.02
CA PHE A 77 2.08 10.09 -1.99
C PHE A 77 2.34 9.22 -0.76
N GLU A 78 1.84 9.66 0.38
CA GLU A 78 2.11 9.01 1.66
C GLU A 78 0.83 8.88 2.47
N ASP A 79 0.69 7.78 3.19
CA ASP A 79 -0.33 7.59 4.20
C ASP A 79 0.26 7.07 5.51
N GLN A 80 -0.39 7.43 6.62
CA GLN A 80 -0.02 7.01 7.96
C GLN A 80 -1.23 6.40 8.69
N GLN A 81 -0.97 5.39 9.50
CA GLN A 81 -1.99 4.84 10.38
C GLN A 81 -2.36 5.85 11.47
N VAL A 82 -3.65 6.18 11.54
CA VAL A 82 -4.24 6.92 12.66
C VAL A 82 -4.75 5.96 13.72
N ARG A 83 -5.34 4.85 13.29
CA ARG A 83 -5.82 3.76 14.14
C ARG A 83 -5.55 2.43 13.46
N GLY A 84 -5.02 1.46 14.21
CA GLY A 84 -4.72 0.16 13.63
C GLY A 84 -3.95 -0.78 14.53
N PRO A 85 -3.51 -1.91 13.99
CA PRO A 85 -2.83 -2.97 14.76
C PRO A 85 -1.38 -2.66 15.09
N PHE A 86 -0.77 -1.69 14.43
CA PHE A 86 0.62 -1.30 14.68
C PHE A 86 0.71 -0.17 15.71
N ARG A 87 1.86 -0.02 16.36
CA ARG A 87 2.13 1.17 17.18
C ARG A 87 2.37 2.41 16.31
N SER A 88 3.01 2.20 15.15
CA SER A 88 3.16 3.19 14.10
C SER A 88 3.21 2.50 12.74
N TRP A 89 2.72 3.17 11.72
CA TRP A 89 2.77 2.75 10.33
C TRP A 89 2.79 3.98 9.45
N ARG A 90 3.77 4.02 8.55
CA ARG A 90 3.93 5.04 7.53
C ARG A 90 4.24 4.35 6.22
N HIS A 91 3.49 4.67 5.20
CA HIS A 91 3.62 4.06 3.89
C HIS A 91 3.79 5.15 2.83
N ARG A 92 4.92 5.13 2.15
CA ARG A 92 5.19 5.97 0.98
C ARG A 92 5.08 5.17 -0.28
N HIS A 93 4.28 5.67 -1.21
CA HIS A 93 4.23 5.22 -2.58
C HIS A 93 5.11 6.14 -3.41
N ILE A 94 6.11 5.59 -4.09
CA ILE A 94 7.09 6.36 -4.85
C ILE A 94 7.09 5.85 -6.29
N VAL A 95 7.11 6.77 -7.23
CA VAL A 95 7.22 6.52 -8.66
C VAL A 95 8.47 7.20 -9.19
N GLU A 96 9.38 6.42 -9.73
CA GLU A 96 10.63 6.91 -10.31
C GLU A 96 10.73 6.57 -11.80
N PRO A 97 11.32 7.46 -12.63
CA PRO A 97 11.68 7.10 -13.99
C PRO A 97 12.67 5.92 -14.00
N HIS A 98 12.53 5.04 -14.97
CA HIS A 98 13.43 3.91 -15.19
C HIS A 98 13.71 3.75 -16.69
N PRO A 99 14.90 3.29 -17.12
CA PRO A 99 15.21 3.09 -18.55
C PRO A 99 14.19 2.21 -19.30
N ASP A 100 13.59 1.24 -18.60
CA ASP A 100 12.58 0.34 -19.16
C ASP A 100 11.12 0.77 -18.85
N GLY A 101 10.91 2.00 -18.35
CA GLY A 101 9.59 2.52 -18.04
C GLY A 101 9.54 3.34 -16.76
N ALA A 102 8.85 2.85 -15.74
CA ALA A 102 8.77 3.46 -14.43
C ALA A 102 8.96 2.42 -13.32
N MET A 103 9.56 2.82 -12.21
CA MET A 103 9.71 1.98 -11.03
C MET A 103 8.67 2.37 -9.99
N LEU A 104 7.83 1.41 -9.61
CA LEU A 104 6.96 1.51 -8.46
C LEU A 104 7.71 1.03 -7.21
N ILE A 105 7.72 1.86 -6.18
CA ILE A 105 8.32 1.56 -4.89
C ILE A 105 7.27 1.78 -3.81
N ASP A 106 6.97 0.75 -3.04
CA ASP A 106 6.25 0.86 -1.78
C ASP A 106 7.25 0.75 -0.64
N ASP A 107 7.35 1.81 0.15
CA ASP A 107 8.30 1.96 1.25
C ASP A 107 7.55 2.13 2.58
N ILE A 108 7.69 1.14 3.46
CA ILE A 108 6.90 1.02 4.68
C ILE A 108 7.79 1.01 5.90
N GLU A 109 7.60 1.99 6.76
CA GLU A 109 8.17 2.04 8.10
C GLU A 109 7.08 1.72 9.13
N TYR A 110 7.34 0.78 10.03
CA TYR A 110 6.35 0.37 11.03
C TYR A 110 6.97 -0.11 12.33
N THR A 111 6.20 0.01 13.39
CA THR A 111 6.52 -0.55 14.70
C THR A 111 5.43 -1.58 15.05
N PRO A 112 5.78 -2.86 15.19
CA PRO A 112 4.83 -3.89 15.61
C PRO A 112 4.24 -3.60 17.00
N PRO A 113 3.03 -4.11 17.29
CA PRO A 113 2.48 -4.08 18.64
C PRO A 113 3.24 -5.05 19.57
N PHE A 114 2.97 -4.99 20.86
CA PHE A 114 3.48 -5.94 21.88
C PHE A 114 5.02 -5.97 22.04
N GLY A 115 5.71 -4.87 21.76
CA GLY A 115 7.14 -4.69 22.06
C GLY A 115 8.04 -5.78 21.50
N LEU A 116 8.80 -6.48 22.35
CA LEU A 116 9.74 -7.51 21.91
C LEU A 116 9.06 -8.73 21.26
N LEU A 117 7.86 -9.11 21.70
CA LEU A 117 7.09 -10.20 21.09
C LEU A 117 6.68 -9.87 19.66
N GLY A 118 6.21 -8.65 19.44
CA GLY A 118 5.87 -8.17 18.10
C GLY A 118 7.10 -8.11 17.18
N ARG A 119 8.24 -7.69 17.70
CA ARG A 119 9.51 -7.69 16.96
C ARG A 119 9.98 -9.10 16.60
N ALA A 120 9.83 -10.07 17.50
CA ALA A 120 10.14 -11.47 17.22
C ALA A 120 9.19 -12.06 16.15
N ALA A 121 7.91 -11.69 16.17
CA ALA A 121 6.92 -12.12 15.18
C ALA A 121 7.09 -11.47 13.81
N ASP A 122 7.84 -10.37 13.68
CA ASP A 122 7.99 -9.62 12.44
C ASP A 122 8.48 -10.47 11.28
N GLY A 123 9.54 -11.24 11.47
CA GLY A 123 10.13 -12.09 10.43
C GLY A 123 9.26 -13.29 10.03
N ILE A 124 8.41 -13.77 10.94
CA ILE A 124 7.63 -15.01 10.77
C ILE A 124 6.20 -14.73 10.30
N VAL A 125 5.61 -13.63 10.74
CA VAL A 125 4.20 -13.30 10.47
C VAL A 125 4.05 -12.05 9.63
N ILE A 126 4.62 -10.92 10.06
CA ILE A 126 4.34 -9.61 9.45
C ILE A 126 4.99 -9.49 8.07
N LYS A 127 6.30 -9.67 7.98
CA LYS A 127 7.01 -9.55 6.70
C LYS A 127 6.55 -10.52 5.62
N PRO A 128 6.31 -11.82 5.89
CA PRO A 128 5.75 -12.73 4.89
C PRO A 128 4.37 -12.29 4.40
N ARG A 129 3.51 -11.76 5.28
CA ARG A 129 2.21 -11.22 4.89
C ARG A 129 2.35 -9.97 4.02
N LEU A 130 3.23 -9.04 4.39
CA LEU A 130 3.53 -7.85 3.58
C LEU A 130 4.05 -8.23 2.19
N ARG A 131 5.00 -9.15 2.10
CA ARG A 131 5.50 -9.66 0.80
C ARG A 131 4.36 -10.16 -0.09
N LYS A 132 3.45 -10.96 0.46
CA LYS A 132 2.31 -11.51 -0.28
C LYS A 132 1.35 -10.40 -0.75
N VAL A 133 1.00 -9.47 0.12
CA VAL A 133 0.11 -8.35 -0.18
C VAL A 133 0.71 -7.46 -1.26
N PHE A 134 1.96 -7.05 -1.12
CA PHE A 134 2.60 -6.15 -2.07
C PHE A 134 2.97 -6.83 -3.39
N ALA A 135 3.31 -8.12 -3.39
CA ALA A 135 3.45 -8.88 -4.63
C ALA A 135 2.16 -8.88 -5.46
N PHE A 136 1.00 -9.05 -4.80
CA PHE A 136 -0.30 -8.97 -5.46
C PHE A 136 -0.57 -7.54 -6.00
N ARG A 137 -0.40 -6.52 -5.17
CA ARG A 137 -0.62 -5.11 -5.55
C ARG A 137 0.23 -4.70 -6.75
N HIS A 138 1.52 -5.00 -6.72
CA HIS A 138 2.45 -4.69 -7.81
C HIS A 138 2.09 -5.43 -9.09
N ARG A 139 1.65 -6.70 -9.00
CA ARG A 139 1.18 -7.45 -10.16
C ARG A 139 -0.05 -6.80 -10.78
N VAL A 140 -1.07 -6.48 -10.00
CA VAL A 140 -2.30 -5.82 -10.49
C VAL A 140 -1.98 -4.49 -11.16
N THR A 141 -1.13 -3.67 -10.53
CA THR A 141 -0.70 -2.38 -11.09
C THR A 141 0.02 -2.57 -12.42
N ARG A 142 0.95 -3.53 -12.48
CA ARG A 142 1.67 -3.86 -13.72
C ARG A 142 0.73 -4.29 -14.82
N GLU A 143 -0.14 -5.25 -14.56
CA GLU A 143 -1.10 -5.76 -15.53
C GLU A 143 -2.00 -4.65 -16.09
N TYR A 144 -2.49 -3.77 -15.23
CA TYR A 144 -3.29 -2.63 -15.64
C TYR A 144 -2.50 -1.67 -16.55
N CYS A 145 -1.36 -1.20 -16.09
CA CYS A 145 -0.57 -0.20 -16.81
C CYS A 145 0.00 -0.73 -18.14
N GLU A 146 0.45 -1.98 -18.18
CA GLU A 146 1.02 -2.58 -19.39
C GLU A 146 -0.08 -2.92 -20.41
N ASN A 147 -1.27 -3.37 -19.98
CA ASN A 147 -2.39 -3.66 -20.88
C ASN A 147 -3.03 -2.39 -21.45
N ALA A 148 -3.01 -1.28 -20.72
CA ALA A 148 -3.52 0.00 -21.23
C ALA A 148 -2.71 0.54 -22.43
N ARG A 149 -1.50 0.01 -22.68
CA ARG A 149 -0.60 0.41 -23.77
C ARG A 149 -0.60 -0.58 -24.97
N SER A 150 -1.34 -1.66 -24.85
CA SER A 150 -1.40 -2.73 -25.88
C SER A 150 -2.39 -2.41 -27.00
#